data_5627970783f74ced0ca344bc4086429d
#
_entry.id   5627970783f74ced0ca344bc4086429d
#
_cell.length_a   1.000
_cell.length_b   1.000
_cell.length_c   1.000
_cell.angle_alpha   90.00
_cell.angle_beta   90.00
_cell.angle_gamma   90.00
#
_symmetry.space_group_name_H-M   'P 1'
#
loop_
_entity.id
_entity.type
_entity.pdbx_description
1 polymer ?
#
loop_
_entity_poly.entity_id
_entity_poly.type
_entity_poly.pdbx_seq_one_letter_code
_entity_poly.pdbx_strand_id
1 'polypeptide(L)'
;MRSIKTILLSLAAALLVSCGTTKTVPITGRQQSLMVSDGDVLSLSNQQYQEFMKTAKLSTNAENTAMVKRVGQNLATAVTNYMNANGMGADLQNFNWTFNLVENKEANAWCMPGGLICVYEGILPLTKDEPSLAIVLGHEIAHAVARHSAEQMSTQIKQQYGMQIGAAVLGGMGVGSNTSSIIQAIAAQGFNFKNLSYSRNHESEADHMGLIFAAMAGYDPQVAVAFWQRMAAASNNQRSEFFSDHPSDATRIKQIQGWMPEALKYYKGSSTSTTTKSSSTKATPNKTTKTLHISTKKKK
;
A
#
# COMPACT_ATOMS: atom_id res chain seq x y z
N MET A 1 -47.99 5.76 -29.89
CA MET A 1 -46.66 5.67 -30.52
C MET A 1 -45.57 6.49 -29.78
N ARG A 2 -45.87 7.59 -29.10
CA ARG A 2 -44.88 8.38 -28.30
C ARG A 2 -44.40 7.65 -27.03
N SER A 3 -45.28 6.88 -26.34
CA SER A 3 -44.92 6.21 -25.08
C SER A 3 -43.94 5.01 -25.26
N ILE A 4 -44.06 4.29 -26.40
CA ILE A 4 -43.16 3.14 -26.69
C ILE A 4 -41.74 3.62 -26.99
N LYS A 5 -41.59 4.75 -27.69
CA LYS A 5 -40.25 5.35 -27.98
C LYS A 5 -39.58 5.88 -26.73
N THR A 6 -40.32 6.42 -25.77
CA THR A 6 -39.76 6.89 -24.50
C THR A 6 -39.39 5.73 -23.58
N ILE A 7 -40.13 4.63 -23.57
CA ILE A 7 -39.79 3.41 -22.80
C ILE A 7 -38.55 2.71 -23.39
N LEU A 8 -38.44 2.64 -24.72
CA LEU A 8 -37.24 2.10 -25.38
C LEU A 8 -35.99 2.96 -25.13
N LEU A 9 -36.15 4.30 -25.10
CA LEU A 9 -35.03 5.21 -24.81
C LEU A 9 -34.59 5.12 -23.36
N SER A 10 -35.51 4.98 -22.40
CA SER A 10 -35.17 4.78 -20.99
C SER A 10 -34.58 3.39 -20.70
N LEU A 11 -35.01 2.35 -21.43
CA LEU A 11 -34.43 1.01 -21.32
C LEU A 11 -33.01 0.95 -21.92
N ALA A 12 -32.77 1.65 -23.05
CA ALA A 12 -31.42 1.79 -23.64
C ALA A 12 -30.47 2.58 -22.73
N ALA A 13 -30.95 3.62 -22.04
CA ALA A 13 -30.14 4.36 -21.05
C ALA A 13 -29.80 3.51 -19.82
N ALA A 14 -30.70 2.62 -19.38
CA ALA A 14 -30.43 1.70 -18.27
C ALA A 14 -29.41 0.60 -18.60
N LEU A 15 -29.33 0.18 -19.88
CA LEU A 15 -28.36 -0.81 -20.34
C LEU A 15 -26.92 -0.26 -20.44
N LEU A 16 -26.74 1.06 -20.52
CA LEU A 16 -25.41 1.68 -20.57
C LEU A 16 -24.67 1.72 -19.21
N VAL A 17 -25.38 1.41 -18.11
CA VAL A 17 -24.78 1.41 -16.77
C VAL A 17 -24.04 0.11 -16.43
N SER A 18 -24.14 -0.96 -17.24
CA SER A 18 -23.64 -2.29 -16.90
C SER A 18 -22.35 -2.73 -17.64
N CYS A 19 -21.55 -1.82 -18.19
CA CYS A 19 -20.31 -2.17 -18.88
C CYS A 19 -19.08 -2.19 -17.96
N GLY A 20 -19.16 -2.78 -16.76
CA GLY A 20 -18.02 -2.94 -15.88
C GLY A 20 -18.33 -3.85 -14.70
N THR A 21 -17.27 -4.43 -14.11
CA THR A 21 -17.38 -5.13 -12.83
C THR A 21 -17.41 -4.13 -11.70
N THR A 22 -18.43 -4.22 -10.84
CA THR A 22 -18.48 -3.41 -9.61
C THR A 22 -17.66 -4.09 -8.52
N LYS A 23 -16.74 -3.35 -7.92
CA LYS A 23 -15.90 -3.78 -6.79
C LYS A 23 -16.08 -2.83 -5.62
N THR A 24 -15.95 -3.36 -4.40
CA THR A 24 -15.97 -2.58 -3.17
C THR A 24 -14.53 -2.35 -2.70
N VAL A 25 -14.18 -1.10 -2.43
CA VAL A 25 -12.87 -0.75 -1.86
C VAL A 25 -12.87 -1.15 -0.38
N PRO A 26 -11.85 -1.88 0.09
CA PRO A 26 -11.73 -2.23 1.51
C PRO A 26 -11.69 -0.99 2.41
N ILE A 27 -12.08 -1.14 3.68
CA ILE A 27 -12.08 -0.07 4.69
C ILE A 27 -13.10 1.03 4.39
N THR A 28 -13.02 1.68 3.22
CA THR A 28 -13.88 2.82 2.87
C THR A 28 -15.27 2.40 2.40
N GLY A 29 -15.42 1.17 1.90
CA GLY A 29 -16.68 0.65 1.36
C GLY A 29 -17.12 1.31 0.06
N ARG A 30 -16.28 2.17 -0.55
CA ARG A 30 -16.57 2.85 -1.80
C ARG A 30 -16.78 1.84 -2.93
N GLN A 31 -17.80 2.08 -3.75
CA GLN A 31 -18.02 1.28 -4.95
C GLN A 31 -17.26 1.87 -6.14
N GLN A 32 -16.59 1.01 -6.90
CA GLN A 32 -15.89 1.37 -8.13
C GLN A 32 -16.34 0.50 -9.29
N SER A 33 -16.36 1.05 -10.50
CA SER A 33 -16.72 0.34 -11.73
C SER A 33 -15.51 0.18 -12.62
N LEU A 34 -15.08 -1.06 -12.79
CA LEU A 34 -13.87 -1.43 -13.55
C LEU A 34 -14.24 -2.03 -14.89
N MET A 35 -13.63 -1.54 -15.97
CA MET A 35 -13.75 -2.06 -17.34
C MET A 35 -12.63 -3.06 -17.69
N VAL A 36 -11.66 -3.20 -16.81
CA VAL A 36 -10.52 -4.12 -16.99
C VAL A 36 -10.64 -5.28 -16.00
N SER A 37 -10.19 -6.46 -16.38
CA SER A 37 -10.14 -7.60 -15.49
C SER A 37 -8.88 -7.54 -14.60
N ASP A 38 -8.96 -8.11 -13.40
CA ASP A 38 -7.79 -8.23 -12.51
C ASP A 38 -6.66 -9.00 -13.24
N GLY A 39 -6.97 -10.03 -14.02
CA GLY A 39 -5.99 -10.81 -14.77
C GLY A 39 -5.20 -9.99 -15.81
N ASP A 40 -5.89 -9.17 -16.59
CA ASP A 40 -5.25 -8.30 -17.58
C ASP A 40 -4.35 -7.24 -16.91
N VAL A 41 -4.85 -6.61 -15.84
CA VAL A 41 -4.10 -5.61 -15.07
C VAL A 41 -2.84 -6.22 -14.45
N LEU A 42 -2.94 -7.40 -13.84
CA LEU A 42 -1.81 -8.10 -13.24
C LEU A 42 -0.80 -8.55 -14.28
N SER A 43 -1.26 -9.01 -15.45
CA SER A 43 -0.38 -9.40 -16.56
C SER A 43 0.45 -8.22 -17.04
N LEU A 44 -0.19 -7.08 -17.32
CA LEU A 44 0.51 -5.86 -17.75
C LEU A 44 1.45 -5.32 -16.64
N SER A 45 1.00 -5.36 -15.39
CA SER A 45 1.80 -4.96 -14.24
C SER A 45 3.09 -5.78 -14.12
N ASN A 46 2.98 -7.11 -14.21
CA ASN A 46 4.14 -8.00 -14.18
C ASN A 46 5.11 -7.72 -15.33
N GLN A 47 4.59 -7.50 -16.53
CA GLN A 47 5.41 -7.16 -17.70
C GLN A 47 6.19 -5.86 -17.47
N GLN A 48 5.52 -4.78 -17.04
CA GLN A 48 6.15 -3.48 -16.79
C GLN A 48 7.15 -3.55 -15.63
N TYR A 49 6.83 -4.30 -14.58
CA TYR A 49 7.74 -4.50 -13.46
C TYR A 49 9.02 -5.23 -13.87
N GLN A 50 8.89 -6.32 -14.62
CA GLN A 50 10.06 -7.05 -15.12
C GLN A 50 10.92 -6.19 -16.05
N GLU A 51 10.30 -5.37 -16.90
CA GLU A 51 11.03 -4.45 -17.77
C GLU A 51 11.81 -3.40 -16.95
N PHE A 52 11.18 -2.82 -15.93
CA PHE A 52 11.87 -1.93 -15.01
C PHE A 52 13.04 -2.62 -14.31
N MET A 53 12.86 -3.84 -13.83
CA MET A 53 13.90 -4.59 -13.10
C MET A 53 15.11 -4.98 -13.94
N LYS A 54 15.02 -5.00 -15.28
CA LYS A 54 16.18 -5.22 -16.15
C LYS A 54 17.23 -4.11 -16.05
N THR A 55 16.80 -2.90 -15.74
CA THR A 55 17.67 -1.72 -15.66
C THR A 55 17.83 -1.19 -14.24
N ALA A 56 16.96 -1.59 -13.32
CA ALA A 56 17.02 -1.17 -11.93
C ALA A 56 18.25 -1.76 -11.23
N LYS A 57 19.00 -0.90 -10.55
CA LYS A 57 20.13 -1.33 -9.72
C LYS A 57 19.66 -1.51 -8.28
N LEU A 58 19.63 -2.74 -7.81
CA LEU A 58 19.28 -3.04 -6.42
C LEU A 58 20.31 -2.43 -5.47
N SER A 59 19.84 -1.92 -4.35
CA SER A 59 20.68 -1.39 -3.28
C SER A 59 21.62 -2.47 -2.73
N THR A 60 22.86 -2.09 -2.51
CA THR A 60 23.88 -2.90 -1.82
C THR A 60 23.86 -2.68 -0.31
N ASN A 61 23.08 -1.73 0.20
CA ASN A 61 22.91 -1.50 1.63
C ASN A 61 22.03 -2.58 2.25
N ALA A 62 22.65 -3.57 2.88
CA ALA A 62 21.98 -4.73 3.45
C ALA A 62 21.01 -4.35 4.59
N GLU A 63 21.36 -3.36 5.43
CA GLU A 63 20.54 -2.91 6.55
C GLU A 63 19.25 -2.25 6.07
N ASN A 64 19.35 -1.28 5.16
CA ASN A 64 18.20 -0.61 4.57
C ASN A 64 17.33 -1.59 3.78
N THR A 65 17.94 -2.52 3.04
CA THR A 65 17.20 -3.55 2.29
C THR A 65 16.42 -4.46 3.24
N ALA A 66 17.03 -4.86 4.36
CA ALA A 66 16.35 -5.67 5.38
C ALA A 66 15.20 -4.90 6.04
N MET A 67 15.39 -3.61 6.33
CA MET A 67 14.34 -2.72 6.86
C MET A 67 13.14 -2.62 5.90
N VAL A 68 13.37 -2.32 4.63
CA VAL A 68 12.31 -2.21 3.61
C VAL A 68 11.52 -3.52 3.50
N LYS A 69 12.22 -4.66 3.43
CA LYS A 69 11.58 -5.99 3.37
C LYS A 69 10.76 -6.29 4.63
N ARG A 70 11.28 -5.99 5.81
CA ARG A 70 10.58 -6.22 7.08
C ARG A 70 9.32 -5.39 7.18
N VAL A 71 9.42 -4.09 6.91
CA VAL A 71 8.26 -3.18 6.95
C VAL A 71 7.21 -3.61 5.93
N GLY A 72 7.63 -3.88 4.70
CA GLY A 72 6.73 -4.32 3.64
C GLY A 72 6.04 -5.65 3.98
N GLN A 73 6.77 -6.64 4.49
CA GLN A 73 6.21 -7.95 4.86
C GLN A 73 5.20 -7.84 6.02
N ASN A 74 5.46 -6.99 7.01
CA ASN A 74 4.53 -6.75 8.10
C ASN A 74 3.22 -6.14 7.59
N LEU A 75 3.30 -5.15 6.69
CA LEU A 75 2.14 -4.54 6.05
C LEU A 75 1.37 -5.56 5.20
N ALA A 76 2.06 -6.32 4.33
CA ALA A 76 1.43 -7.34 3.50
C ALA A 76 0.70 -8.39 4.33
N THR A 77 1.31 -8.82 5.45
CA THR A 77 0.69 -9.77 6.39
C THR A 77 -0.55 -9.18 7.03
N ALA A 78 -0.48 -7.94 7.53
CA ALA A 78 -1.61 -7.25 8.15
C ALA A 78 -2.78 -7.06 7.18
N VAL A 79 -2.50 -6.61 5.96
CA VAL A 79 -3.47 -6.42 4.89
C VAL A 79 -4.13 -7.75 4.50
N THR A 80 -3.32 -8.80 4.29
CA THR A 80 -3.84 -10.13 3.91
C THR A 80 -4.75 -10.69 5.00
N ASN A 81 -4.37 -10.56 6.27
CA ASN A 81 -5.19 -10.98 7.40
C ASN A 81 -6.51 -10.21 7.47
N TYR A 82 -6.46 -8.88 7.28
CA TYR A 82 -7.65 -8.04 7.26
C TYR A 82 -8.60 -8.44 6.12
N MET A 83 -8.09 -8.60 4.90
CA MET A 83 -8.88 -8.97 3.72
C MET A 83 -9.54 -10.34 3.90
N ASN A 84 -8.81 -11.33 4.43
CA ASN A 84 -9.35 -12.67 4.72
C ASN A 84 -10.45 -12.61 5.77
N ALA A 85 -10.24 -11.87 6.85
CA ALA A 85 -11.21 -11.73 7.95
C ALA A 85 -12.52 -11.04 7.50
N ASN A 86 -12.47 -10.23 6.44
CA ASN A 86 -13.62 -9.51 5.89
C ASN A 86 -14.20 -10.14 4.61
N GLY A 87 -13.82 -11.39 4.27
CA GLY A 87 -14.36 -12.11 3.12
C GLY A 87 -13.85 -11.60 1.75
N MET A 88 -12.81 -10.76 1.74
CA MET A 88 -12.20 -10.17 0.54
C MET A 88 -10.86 -10.84 0.15
N GLY A 89 -10.50 -11.95 0.77
CA GLY A 89 -9.21 -12.63 0.54
C GLY A 89 -9.00 -13.05 -0.91
N ALA A 90 -10.08 -13.40 -1.64
CA ALA A 90 -10.00 -13.73 -3.06
C ALA A 90 -9.41 -12.60 -3.93
N ASP A 91 -9.55 -11.35 -3.49
CA ASP A 91 -9.02 -10.18 -4.20
C ASP A 91 -7.48 -10.10 -4.16
N LEU A 92 -6.85 -10.79 -3.21
CA LEU A 92 -5.40 -10.85 -3.05
C LEU A 92 -4.78 -12.18 -3.48
N GLN A 93 -5.58 -13.15 -3.95
CA GLN A 93 -5.07 -14.51 -4.29
C GLN A 93 -3.94 -14.52 -5.32
N ASN A 94 -3.88 -13.51 -6.19
CA ASN A 94 -2.88 -13.36 -7.24
C ASN A 94 -1.82 -12.28 -6.92
N PHE A 95 -1.79 -11.77 -5.68
CA PHE A 95 -0.75 -10.86 -5.25
C PHE A 95 0.55 -11.64 -4.99
N ASN A 96 1.65 -11.09 -5.50
CA ASN A 96 3.00 -11.59 -5.28
C ASN A 96 3.82 -10.51 -4.58
N TRP A 97 3.63 -10.38 -3.26
CA TRP A 97 4.27 -9.35 -2.46
C TRP A 97 5.78 -9.35 -2.63
N THR A 98 6.29 -8.33 -3.28
CA THR A 98 7.72 -8.16 -3.56
C THR A 98 8.17 -6.79 -3.09
N PHE A 99 9.28 -6.74 -2.35
CA PHE A 99 9.81 -5.51 -1.77
C PHE A 99 11.27 -5.34 -2.18
N ASN A 100 11.55 -4.37 -3.03
CA ASN A 100 12.89 -4.08 -3.51
C ASN A 100 13.31 -2.67 -3.13
N LEU A 101 14.53 -2.53 -2.61
CA LEU A 101 15.22 -1.26 -2.46
C LEU A 101 16.14 -1.06 -3.66
N VAL A 102 15.98 0.05 -4.36
CA VAL A 102 16.70 0.39 -5.58
C VAL A 102 17.65 1.56 -5.31
N GLU A 103 18.89 1.46 -5.80
CA GLU A 103 19.88 2.53 -5.77
C GLU A 103 19.44 3.66 -6.70
N ASN A 104 18.68 4.60 -6.14
CA ASN A 104 18.25 5.82 -6.81
C ASN A 104 18.19 6.93 -5.76
N LYS A 105 18.75 8.11 -6.11
CA LYS A 105 18.81 9.27 -5.20
C LYS A 105 17.49 10.04 -5.14
N GLU A 106 16.58 9.75 -6.05
CA GLU A 106 15.27 10.37 -6.06
C GLU A 106 14.44 9.88 -4.86
N ALA A 107 13.73 10.80 -4.21
CA ALA A 107 12.79 10.44 -3.16
C ALA A 107 11.53 9.87 -3.83
N ASN A 108 11.43 8.53 -3.90
CA ASN A 108 10.27 7.85 -4.50
C ASN A 108 10.04 6.45 -3.90
N ALA A 109 8.80 6.02 -3.95
CA ALA A 109 8.36 4.65 -3.73
C ALA A 109 7.08 4.44 -4.55
N TRP A 110 6.81 3.21 -4.97
CA TRP A 110 5.61 2.88 -5.72
C TRP A 110 5.25 1.40 -5.57
N CYS A 111 3.97 1.11 -5.75
CA CYS A 111 3.42 -0.24 -5.75
C CYS A 111 2.58 -0.46 -7.01
N MET A 112 3.04 -1.34 -7.88
CA MET A 112 2.23 -1.79 -9.02
C MET A 112 1.17 -2.82 -8.58
N PRO A 113 0.07 -2.98 -9.34
CA PRO A 113 -0.91 -4.04 -9.11
C PRO A 113 -0.26 -5.41 -8.91
N GLY A 114 -0.78 -6.18 -7.96
CA GLY A 114 -0.21 -7.48 -7.59
C GLY A 114 0.82 -7.42 -6.47
N GLY A 115 1.06 -6.26 -5.86
CA GLY A 115 1.95 -6.12 -4.71
C GLY A 115 3.43 -6.04 -5.06
N LEU A 116 3.77 -5.52 -6.25
CA LEU A 116 5.14 -5.36 -6.73
C LEU A 116 5.67 -3.98 -6.32
N ILE A 117 6.45 -3.94 -5.26
CA ILE A 117 6.86 -2.70 -4.58
C ILE A 117 8.34 -2.43 -4.80
N CYS A 118 8.63 -1.17 -5.18
CA CYS A 118 9.97 -0.62 -5.18
C CYS A 118 10.06 0.61 -4.30
N VAL A 119 11.14 0.71 -3.56
CA VAL A 119 11.51 1.87 -2.74
C VAL A 119 12.85 2.38 -3.28
N TYR A 120 12.98 3.66 -3.48
CA TYR A 120 14.25 4.28 -3.85
C TYR A 120 14.99 4.72 -2.59
N GLU A 121 16.32 4.56 -2.56
CA GLU A 121 17.14 4.95 -1.41
C GLU A 121 16.93 6.42 -1.02
N GLY A 122 16.64 7.28 -1.99
CA GLY A 122 16.45 8.72 -1.77
C GLY A 122 15.26 9.10 -0.89
N ILE A 123 14.28 8.19 -0.67
CA ILE A 123 13.18 8.48 0.25
C ILE A 123 13.54 8.21 1.72
N LEU A 124 14.54 7.35 1.99
CA LEU A 124 14.89 6.91 3.34
C LEU A 124 15.34 8.06 4.26
N PRO A 125 16.09 9.08 3.81
CA PRO A 125 16.40 10.25 4.63
C PRO A 125 15.16 11.05 5.07
N LEU A 126 14.06 10.97 4.33
CA LEU A 126 12.79 11.65 4.64
C LEU A 126 11.93 10.83 5.60
N THR A 127 11.89 9.51 5.41
CA THR A 127 11.17 8.61 6.33
C THR A 127 11.85 8.54 7.69
N LYS A 128 13.18 8.43 7.72
CA LYS A 128 14.06 8.39 8.91
C LYS A 128 13.94 7.12 9.77
N ASP A 129 12.76 6.52 9.86
CA ASP A 129 12.45 5.38 10.72
C ASP A 129 11.43 4.42 10.08
N GLU A 130 11.30 3.23 10.64
CA GLU A 130 10.36 2.23 10.16
C GLU A 130 8.90 2.66 10.23
N PRO A 131 8.40 3.31 11.29
CA PRO A 131 7.02 3.78 11.32
C PRO A 131 6.71 4.76 10.20
N SER A 132 7.58 5.73 9.92
CA SER A 132 7.38 6.66 8.81
C SER A 132 7.49 5.97 7.44
N LEU A 133 8.38 4.96 7.28
CA LEU A 133 8.43 4.13 6.09
C LEU A 133 7.15 3.31 5.92
N ALA A 134 6.57 2.81 7.01
CA ALA A 134 5.30 2.09 6.99
C ALA A 134 4.12 2.97 6.56
N ILE A 135 4.14 4.28 6.86
CA ILE A 135 3.13 5.22 6.33
C ILE A 135 3.23 5.32 4.81
N VAL A 136 4.45 5.45 4.26
CA VAL A 136 4.67 5.48 2.80
C VAL A 136 4.23 4.17 2.16
N LEU A 137 4.75 3.03 2.62
CA LEU A 137 4.44 1.74 2.03
C LEU A 137 2.98 1.34 2.23
N GLY A 138 2.36 1.74 3.34
CA GLY A 138 0.93 1.56 3.58
C GLY A 138 0.09 2.31 2.56
N HIS A 139 0.46 3.56 2.23
CA HIS A 139 -0.16 4.37 1.18
C HIS A 139 -0.03 3.69 -0.20
N GLU A 140 1.17 3.25 -0.57
CA GLU A 140 1.41 2.56 -1.85
C GLU A 140 0.63 1.24 -1.96
N ILE A 141 0.63 0.44 -0.90
CA ILE A 141 -0.15 -0.80 -0.81
C ILE A 141 -1.64 -0.50 -0.92
N ALA A 142 -2.11 0.60 -0.32
CA ALA A 142 -3.52 1.00 -0.41
C ALA A 142 -3.94 1.31 -1.85
N HIS A 143 -3.10 1.96 -2.66
CA HIS A 143 -3.37 2.16 -4.09
C HIS A 143 -3.56 0.84 -4.83
N ALA A 144 -2.71 -0.16 -4.57
CA ALA A 144 -2.80 -1.47 -5.21
C ALA A 144 -4.04 -2.25 -4.76
N VAL A 145 -4.33 -2.27 -3.44
CA VAL A 145 -5.46 -2.99 -2.85
C VAL A 145 -6.80 -2.34 -3.22
N ALA A 146 -6.87 -1.00 -3.27
CA ALA A 146 -8.03 -0.25 -3.74
C ALA A 146 -8.18 -0.26 -5.27
N ARG A 147 -7.24 -0.86 -6.02
CA ARG A 147 -7.28 -0.93 -7.49
C ARG A 147 -7.34 0.42 -8.18
N HIS A 148 -6.73 1.46 -7.61
CA HIS A 148 -6.77 2.81 -8.17
C HIS A 148 -6.24 2.89 -9.60
N SER A 149 -5.20 2.12 -9.93
CA SER A 149 -4.65 2.04 -11.29
C SER A 149 -5.61 1.38 -12.28
N ALA A 150 -6.35 0.33 -11.87
CA ALA A 150 -7.38 -0.30 -12.70
C ALA A 150 -8.56 0.65 -12.93
N GLU A 151 -8.95 1.43 -11.93
CA GLU A 151 -9.98 2.46 -12.02
C GLU A 151 -9.56 3.59 -12.97
N GLN A 152 -8.32 4.04 -12.87
CA GLN A 152 -7.77 5.05 -13.77
C GLN A 152 -7.67 4.55 -15.21
N MET A 153 -7.19 3.32 -15.42
CA MET A 153 -7.19 2.69 -16.74
C MET A 153 -8.62 2.58 -17.30
N SER A 154 -9.58 2.17 -16.47
CA SER A 154 -11.00 2.09 -16.87
C SER A 154 -11.55 3.45 -17.26
N THR A 155 -11.12 4.53 -16.59
CA THR A 155 -11.50 5.90 -16.93
C THR A 155 -10.92 6.33 -18.28
N GLN A 156 -9.64 6.00 -18.55
CA GLN A 156 -9.02 6.27 -19.86
C GLN A 156 -9.71 5.48 -20.97
N ILE A 157 -10.05 4.22 -20.75
CA ILE A 157 -10.83 3.40 -21.70
C ILE A 157 -12.16 4.07 -22.02
N LYS A 158 -12.89 4.51 -21.01
CA LYS A 158 -14.18 5.21 -21.20
C LYS A 158 -14.02 6.48 -22.03
N GLN A 159 -12.99 7.26 -21.76
CA GLN A 159 -12.72 8.52 -22.46
C GLN A 159 -12.30 8.32 -23.92
N GLN A 160 -11.41 7.36 -24.18
CA GLN A 160 -10.84 7.16 -25.53
C GLN A 160 -11.70 6.25 -26.42
N TYR A 161 -12.33 5.23 -25.85
CA TYR A 161 -13.00 4.17 -26.58
C TYR A 161 -14.50 4.03 -26.26
N GLY A 162 -15.04 4.87 -25.35
CA GLY A 162 -16.40 4.72 -24.84
C GLY A 162 -17.48 4.68 -25.93
N MET A 163 -17.37 5.49 -26.99
CA MET A 163 -18.29 5.45 -28.13
C MET A 163 -18.17 4.16 -28.96
N GLN A 164 -16.96 3.65 -29.17
CA GLN A 164 -16.70 2.42 -29.92
C GLN A 164 -17.21 1.19 -29.15
N ILE A 165 -16.99 1.18 -27.83
CA ILE A 165 -17.49 0.13 -26.93
C ILE A 165 -19.03 0.15 -26.92
N GLY A 166 -19.64 1.33 -26.81
CA GLY A 166 -21.09 1.48 -26.87
C GLY A 166 -21.68 0.97 -28.17
N ALA A 167 -21.06 1.26 -29.31
CA ALA A 167 -21.48 0.77 -30.61
C ALA A 167 -21.35 -0.76 -30.75
N ALA A 168 -20.26 -1.35 -30.22
CA ALA A 168 -20.04 -2.79 -30.22
C ALA A 168 -21.07 -3.55 -29.36
N VAL A 169 -21.43 -3.00 -28.19
CA VAL A 169 -22.48 -3.55 -27.32
C VAL A 169 -23.83 -3.53 -27.99
N LEU A 170 -24.19 -2.39 -28.63
CA LEU A 170 -25.45 -2.24 -29.38
C LEU A 170 -25.49 -3.18 -30.60
N GLY A 171 -24.33 -3.49 -31.20
CA GLY A 171 -24.20 -4.43 -32.31
C GLY A 171 -24.20 -5.91 -31.90
N GLY A 172 -24.40 -6.23 -30.62
CA GLY A 172 -24.44 -7.62 -30.12
C GLY A 172 -23.06 -8.27 -29.94
N MET A 173 -21.98 -7.51 -30.14
CA MET A 173 -20.62 -7.96 -29.82
C MET A 173 -20.32 -7.65 -28.36
N GLY A 174 -20.11 -8.67 -27.54
CA GLY A 174 -19.80 -8.49 -26.11
C GLY A 174 -18.49 -7.71 -25.90
N VAL A 175 -18.43 -6.87 -24.85
CA VAL A 175 -17.24 -6.05 -24.49
C VAL A 175 -16.02 -6.93 -24.20
N GLY A 176 -16.20 -8.18 -23.78
CA GLY A 176 -15.13 -9.05 -23.28
C GLY A 176 -14.10 -9.50 -24.34
N SER A 177 -14.43 -9.50 -25.62
CA SER A 177 -13.51 -10.01 -26.66
C SER A 177 -12.42 -9.01 -27.07
N ASN A 178 -12.57 -7.72 -26.73
CA ASN A 178 -11.66 -6.66 -27.18
C ASN A 178 -10.91 -5.96 -26.04
N THR A 179 -11.18 -6.29 -24.77
CA THR A 179 -10.59 -5.55 -23.62
C THR A 179 -9.08 -5.70 -23.59
N SER A 180 -8.54 -6.89 -23.80
CA SER A 180 -7.07 -7.10 -23.81
C SER A 180 -6.38 -6.31 -24.93
N SER A 181 -6.99 -6.22 -26.12
CA SER A 181 -6.44 -5.42 -27.24
C SER A 181 -6.44 -3.93 -26.91
N ILE A 182 -7.47 -3.43 -26.24
CA ILE A 182 -7.57 -2.05 -25.79
C ILE A 182 -6.52 -1.76 -24.71
N ILE A 183 -6.30 -2.66 -23.77
CA ILE A 183 -5.27 -2.53 -22.73
C ILE A 183 -3.88 -2.45 -23.36
N GLN A 184 -3.59 -3.32 -24.34
CA GLN A 184 -2.32 -3.27 -25.09
C GLN A 184 -2.16 -1.95 -25.85
N ALA A 185 -3.21 -1.43 -26.46
CA ALA A 185 -3.19 -0.16 -27.16
C ALA A 185 -2.90 1.03 -26.20
N ILE A 186 -3.51 1.02 -25.02
CA ILE A 186 -3.27 2.03 -23.98
C ILE A 186 -1.83 1.93 -23.44
N ALA A 187 -1.33 0.72 -23.22
CA ALA A 187 0.05 0.50 -22.82
C ALA A 187 1.03 1.02 -23.90
N ALA A 188 0.75 0.75 -25.19
CA ALA A 188 1.54 1.25 -26.31
C ALA A 188 1.51 2.79 -26.43
N GLN A 189 0.46 3.44 -25.92
CA GLN A 189 0.35 4.91 -25.83
C GLN A 189 1.06 5.51 -24.60
N GLY A 190 1.81 4.69 -23.84
CA GLY A 190 2.63 5.13 -22.72
C GLY A 190 1.98 4.99 -21.33
N PHE A 191 0.87 4.25 -21.20
CA PHE A 191 0.35 3.94 -19.88
C PHE A 191 1.37 3.11 -19.08
N ASN A 192 1.79 3.63 -17.94
CA ASN A 192 2.78 2.99 -17.08
C ASN A 192 2.34 3.09 -15.62
N PHE A 193 2.23 1.95 -14.95
CA PHE A 193 1.81 1.90 -13.56
C PHE A 193 2.75 2.63 -12.60
N LYS A 194 4.05 2.67 -12.91
CA LYS A 194 5.05 3.38 -12.10
C LYS A 194 4.84 4.90 -12.07
N ASN A 195 4.34 5.46 -13.17
CA ASN A 195 4.26 6.91 -13.37
C ASN A 195 2.80 7.41 -13.34
N LEU A 196 1.93 6.74 -12.56
CA LEU A 196 0.55 7.16 -12.45
C LEU A 196 0.40 8.28 -11.42
N SER A 197 -0.11 9.41 -11.86
CA SER A 197 -0.60 10.45 -10.97
C SER A 197 -2.08 10.23 -10.68
N TYR A 198 -2.45 10.14 -9.44
CA TYR A 198 -3.79 9.80 -8.99
C TYR A 198 -4.66 11.03 -8.73
N SER A 199 -5.98 10.85 -8.76
CA SER A 199 -6.90 11.90 -8.36
C SER A 199 -6.78 12.21 -6.86
N ARG A 200 -7.14 13.43 -6.44
CA ARG A 200 -7.15 13.80 -5.00
C ARG A 200 -8.01 12.87 -4.15
N ASN A 201 -9.07 12.29 -4.72
CA ASN A 201 -9.92 11.35 -4.01
C ASN A 201 -9.20 10.00 -3.79
N HIS A 202 -8.45 9.52 -4.81
CA HIS A 202 -7.63 8.32 -4.68
C HIS A 202 -6.51 8.51 -3.66
N GLU A 203 -5.85 9.68 -3.66
CA GLU A 203 -4.82 10.03 -2.68
C GLU A 203 -5.39 10.04 -1.25
N SER A 204 -6.54 10.69 -1.06
CA SER A 204 -7.22 10.74 0.22
C SER A 204 -7.66 9.34 0.70
N GLU A 205 -8.15 8.49 -0.20
CA GLU A 205 -8.51 7.11 0.11
C GLU A 205 -7.29 6.26 0.45
N ALA A 206 -6.19 6.42 -0.29
CA ALA A 206 -4.93 5.73 -0.03
C ALA A 206 -4.29 6.15 1.31
N ASP A 207 -4.38 7.42 1.68
CA ASP A 207 -3.94 7.90 2.99
C ASP A 207 -4.76 7.29 4.14
N HIS A 208 -6.10 7.28 4.00
CA HIS A 208 -6.98 6.71 5.01
C HIS A 208 -6.69 5.22 5.22
N MET A 209 -6.68 4.45 4.12
CA MET A 209 -6.40 3.02 4.16
C MET A 209 -4.97 2.74 4.63
N GLY A 210 -3.99 3.46 4.12
CA GLY A 210 -2.57 3.27 4.43
C GLY A 210 -2.25 3.54 5.90
N LEU A 211 -2.88 4.56 6.50
CA LEU A 211 -2.77 4.86 7.92
C LEU A 211 -3.28 3.68 8.78
N ILE A 212 -4.41 3.10 8.40
CA ILE A 212 -5.00 1.93 9.07
C ILE A 212 -4.13 0.68 8.86
N PHE A 213 -3.60 0.46 7.66
CA PHE A 213 -2.71 -0.66 7.37
C PHE A 213 -1.41 -0.59 8.19
N ALA A 214 -0.81 0.60 8.32
CA ALA A 214 0.36 0.81 9.17
C ALA A 214 0.05 0.47 10.65
N ALA A 215 -1.09 0.92 11.15
CA ALA A 215 -1.55 0.62 12.52
C ALA A 215 -1.77 -0.88 12.74
N MET A 216 -2.43 -1.58 11.80
CA MET A 216 -2.64 -3.04 11.83
C MET A 216 -1.32 -3.81 11.80
N ALA A 217 -0.31 -3.30 11.09
CA ALA A 217 1.02 -3.88 11.01
C ALA A 217 1.88 -3.63 12.26
N GLY A 218 1.34 -2.91 13.26
CA GLY A 218 2.01 -2.62 14.53
C GLY A 218 2.90 -1.37 14.51
N TYR A 219 2.80 -0.54 13.49
CA TYR A 219 3.49 0.75 13.41
C TYR A 219 2.62 1.88 13.95
N ASP A 220 3.19 2.76 14.76
CA ASP A 220 2.46 3.88 15.35
C ASP A 220 1.97 4.85 14.27
N PRO A 221 0.64 4.96 14.03
CA PRO A 221 0.11 5.84 12.99
C PRO A 221 0.31 7.33 13.31
N GLN A 222 0.58 7.70 14.56
CA GLN A 222 0.73 9.10 14.97
C GLN A 222 1.93 9.78 14.31
N VAL A 223 2.94 9.01 13.86
CA VAL A 223 4.10 9.54 13.12
C VAL A 223 3.73 10.16 11.78
N ALA A 224 2.56 9.77 11.20
CA ALA A 224 2.12 10.22 9.88
C ALA A 224 2.04 11.74 9.77
N VAL A 225 1.54 12.43 10.79
CA VAL A 225 1.43 13.89 10.77
C VAL A 225 2.81 14.56 10.64
N ALA A 226 3.76 14.16 11.48
CA ALA A 226 5.12 14.70 11.43
C ALA A 226 5.85 14.28 10.14
N PHE A 227 5.60 13.08 9.63
CA PHE A 227 6.14 12.62 8.36
C PHE A 227 5.65 13.50 7.20
N TRP A 228 4.35 13.68 7.03
CA TRP A 228 3.81 14.49 5.94
C TRP A 228 4.16 15.98 6.04
N GLN A 229 4.37 16.51 7.26
CA GLN A 229 4.94 17.85 7.44
C GLN A 229 6.38 17.95 6.92
N ARG A 230 7.22 16.91 7.16
CA ARG A 230 8.58 16.85 6.60
C ARG A 230 8.54 16.77 5.07
N MET A 231 7.63 15.95 4.52
CA MET A 231 7.44 15.81 3.07
C MET A 231 7.04 17.15 2.44
N ALA A 232 6.08 17.86 3.02
CA ALA A 232 5.67 19.19 2.56
C ALA A 232 6.83 20.20 2.59
N ALA A 233 7.64 20.19 3.63
CA ALA A 233 8.83 21.06 3.71
C ALA A 233 9.90 20.70 2.66
N ALA A 234 10.08 19.41 2.39
CA ALA A 234 11.04 18.94 1.39
C ALA A 234 10.58 19.24 -0.06
N SER A 235 9.29 19.19 -0.35
CA SER A 235 8.73 19.45 -1.69
C SER A 235 9.00 20.87 -2.19
N ASN A 236 9.13 21.84 -1.28
CA ASN A 236 9.50 23.22 -1.66
C ASN A 236 10.94 23.36 -2.16
N ASN A 237 11.82 22.39 -1.84
CA ASN A 237 13.25 22.45 -2.12
C ASN A 237 13.72 21.36 -3.11
N GLN A 238 12.88 20.36 -3.38
CA GLN A 238 13.24 19.23 -4.22
C GLN A 238 12.12 18.92 -5.24
N ARG A 239 12.50 18.82 -6.50
CA ARG A 239 11.62 18.25 -7.54
C ARG A 239 11.82 16.75 -7.54
N SER A 240 10.82 15.97 -7.08
CA SER A 240 10.80 14.51 -7.26
C SER A 240 9.44 14.08 -7.80
N GLU A 241 9.41 12.95 -8.50
CA GLU A 241 8.14 12.33 -8.96
C GLU A 241 7.19 12.12 -7.79
N PHE A 242 7.67 11.65 -6.65
CA PHE A 242 6.83 11.42 -5.49
C PHE A 242 5.99 12.64 -5.07
N PHE A 243 6.60 13.83 -5.06
CA PHE A 243 5.88 15.06 -4.69
C PHE A 243 4.90 15.53 -5.77
N SER A 244 5.16 15.17 -7.04
CA SER A 244 4.27 15.47 -8.16
C SER A 244 3.07 14.53 -8.18
N ASP A 245 3.29 13.26 -7.91
CA ASP A 245 2.29 12.21 -7.98
C ASP A 245 1.46 12.13 -6.69
N HIS A 246 2.08 12.46 -5.52
CA HIS A 246 1.47 12.45 -4.20
C HIS A 246 1.62 13.82 -3.50
N PRO A 247 0.87 14.85 -3.93
CA PRO A 247 1.00 16.20 -3.34
C PRO A 247 0.74 16.19 -1.83
N SER A 248 1.65 16.83 -1.09
CA SER A 248 1.51 17.02 0.37
C SER A 248 1.07 18.45 0.65
N ASP A 249 -0.17 18.63 1.06
CA ASP A 249 -0.74 19.92 1.41
C ASP A 249 -1.35 19.93 2.83
N ALA A 250 -1.76 21.09 3.30
CA ALA A 250 -2.38 21.25 4.60
C ALA A 250 -3.70 20.46 4.74
N THR A 251 -4.41 20.25 3.62
CA THR A 251 -5.66 19.47 3.56
C THR A 251 -5.39 18.01 3.88
N ARG A 252 -4.35 17.43 3.27
CA ARG A 252 -3.90 16.05 3.51
C ARG A 252 -3.57 15.83 5.00
N ILE A 253 -2.77 16.73 5.60
CA ILE A 253 -2.40 16.65 7.01
C ILE A 253 -3.64 16.70 7.92
N LYS A 254 -4.59 17.60 7.63
CA LYS A 254 -5.84 17.72 8.37
C LYS A 254 -6.71 16.46 8.27
N GLN A 255 -6.79 15.85 7.09
CA GLN A 255 -7.52 14.61 6.89
C GLN A 255 -6.92 13.47 7.69
N ILE A 256 -5.59 13.29 7.65
CA ILE A 256 -4.85 12.29 8.44
C ILE A 256 -5.11 12.46 9.94
N GLN A 257 -5.12 13.70 10.43
CA GLN A 257 -5.49 13.99 11.83
C GLN A 257 -6.93 13.56 12.14
N GLY A 258 -7.85 13.74 11.19
CA GLY A 258 -9.24 13.32 11.35
C GLY A 258 -9.42 11.80 11.44
N TRP A 259 -8.63 11.02 10.70
CA TRP A 259 -8.69 9.54 10.71
C TRP A 259 -7.89 8.91 11.84
N MET A 260 -7.05 9.67 12.55
CA MET A 260 -6.18 9.16 13.61
C MET A 260 -6.95 8.38 14.71
N PRO A 261 -8.12 8.85 15.22
CA PRO A 261 -8.88 8.09 16.21
C PRO A 261 -9.36 6.73 15.71
N GLU A 262 -9.61 6.59 14.39
CA GLU A 262 -9.96 5.31 13.79
C GLU A 262 -8.75 4.41 13.68
N ALA A 263 -7.63 4.91 13.14
CA ALA A 263 -6.40 4.15 12.98
C ALA A 263 -5.87 3.60 14.31
N LEU A 264 -5.97 4.38 15.39
CA LEU A 264 -5.55 3.98 16.73
C LEU A 264 -6.35 2.78 17.28
N LYS A 265 -7.57 2.50 16.80
CA LYS A 265 -8.32 1.28 17.17
C LYS A 265 -7.66 0.00 16.67
N TYR A 266 -6.88 0.09 15.59
CA TYR A 266 -6.15 -1.03 15.00
C TYR A 266 -4.71 -1.15 15.51
N TYR A 267 -4.19 -0.11 16.16
CA TYR A 267 -2.83 -0.11 16.69
C TYR A 267 -2.76 -0.80 18.06
N LYS A 268 -2.12 -1.98 18.09
CA LYS A 268 -1.93 -2.77 19.33
C LYS A 268 -0.55 -2.58 19.97
N GLY A 269 0.24 -1.63 19.49
CA GLY A 269 1.64 -1.47 19.84
C GLY A 269 2.54 -2.47 19.10
N SER A 270 3.83 -2.15 19.00
CA SER A 270 4.82 -3.08 18.45
C SER A 270 4.96 -4.27 19.41
N SER A 271 4.63 -5.48 18.95
CA SER A 271 4.94 -6.72 19.65
C SER A 271 6.44 -7.01 19.53
N THR A 272 7.27 -6.10 19.99
CA THR A 272 8.67 -6.42 20.21
C THR A 272 8.69 -7.38 21.40
N SER A 273 8.78 -8.69 21.13
CA SER A 273 9.08 -9.71 22.14
C SER A 273 10.51 -9.42 22.65
N THR A 274 10.61 -8.49 23.58
CA THR A 274 11.79 -8.36 24.43
C THR A 274 11.78 -9.62 25.30
N THR A 275 12.43 -10.66 24.81
CA THR A 275 12.79 -11.80 25.64
C THR A 275 13.85 -11.31 26.62
N THR A 276 13.39 -10.59 27.63
CA THR A 276 14.17 -10.33 28.82
C THR A 276 14.32 -11.69 29.51
N LYS A 277 15.43 -12.39 29.24
CA LYS A 277 15.87 -13.48 30.08
C LYS A 277 16.07 -12.91 31.47
N SER A 278 15.04 -12.98 32.31
CA SER A 278 15.17 -12.81 33.75
C SER A 278 16.02 -13.96 34.27
N SER A 279 17.31 -13.73 34.42
CA SER A 279 18.19 -14.57 35.19
C SER A 279 17.80 -14.39 36.66
N SER A 280 16.86 -15.19 37.13
CA SER A 280 16.61 -15.33 38.56
C SER A 280 17.79 -16.07 39.19
N THR A 281 18.77 -15.31 39.66
CA THR A 281 19.79 -15.83 40.58
C THR A 281 19.10 -16.12 41.91
N LYS A 282 18.76 -17.37 42.17
CA LYS A 282 18.36 -17.86 43.48
C LYS A 282 19.52 -17.66 44.46
N ALA A 283 19.41 -16.67 45.32
CA ALA A 283 20.30 -16.53 46.47
C ALA A 283 19.90 -17.62 47.49
N THR A 284 20.80 -18.53 47.72
CA THR A 284 20.72 -19.53 48.82
C THR A 284 21.12 -18.85 50.13
N PRO A 285 20.34 -18.97 51.23
CA PRO A 285 20.75 -18.38 52.48
C PRO A 285 21.83 -19.23 53.16
N ASN A 286 22.99 -18.63 53.39
CA ASN A 286 24.15 -19.24 54.07
C ASN A 286 23.87 -19.24 55.59
N LYS A 287 23.71 -20.44 56.19
CA LYS A 287 23.61 -20.64 57.66
C LYS A 287 25.01 -20.50 58.24
N THR A 288 25.22 -19.46 59.01
CA THR A 288 26.41 -19.23 59.81
C THR A 288 26.33 -20.07 61.08
N THR A 289 27.12 -21.12 61.18
CA THR A 289 27.36 -21.84 62.45
C THR A 289 28.63 -21.27 63.08
N LYS A 290 28.44 -20.56 64.20
CA LYS A 290 29.57 -20.14 65.06
C LYS A 290 30.12 -21.34 65.81
N THR A 291 31.37 -21.64 65.64
CA THR A 291 32.12 -22.48 66.59
C THR A 291 33.27 -21.68 67.20
N LEU A 292 33.16 -21.46 68.50
CA LEU A 292 34.21 -20.91 69.34
C LEU A 292 35.32 -21.95 69.49
N HIS A 293 36.60 -21.59 69.31
CA HIS A 293 37.69 -22.27 69.87
C HIS A 293 38.66 -21.29 70.56
N ILE A 294 38.82 -21.61 71.82
CA ILE A 294 39.61 -20.91 72.84
C ILE A 294 41.09 -21.16 72.62
N SER A 295 41.84 -20.09 72.77
CA SER A 295 43.29 -20.01 72.79
C SER A 295 43.95 -20.69 73.97
N THR A 296 45.09 -21.34 73.76
CA THR A 296 46.15 -21.41 74.85
C THR A 296 47.52 -21.11 74.27
N LYS A 297 48.15 -20.11 74.89
CA LYS A 297 49.56 -19.76 74.76
C LYS A 297 50.47 -20.93 75.09
N LYS A 298 51.62 -21.06 74.45
CA LYS A 298 52.94 -21.33 75.14
C LYS A 298 54.12 -20.84 74.29
N LYS A 299 55.00 -20.19 75.04
CA LYS A 299 56.34 -19.69 74.74
C LYS A 299 57.26 -20.82 74.23
N LYS A 300 58.12 -20.50 73.32
CA LYS A 300 59.55 -20.29 73.43
C LYS A 300 60.10 -19.68 72.15
#